data_e5abe91d920f55c929cc594b459a24b1
#
_entry.id   e5abe91d920f55c929cc594b459a24b1
#
_cell.length_a   1.000
_cell.length_b   1.000
_cell.length_c   1.000
_cell.angle_alpha   90.00
_cell.angle_beta   90.00
_cell.angle_gamma   90.00
#
_symmetry.space_group_name_H-M   'P 1'
#
loop_
_entity.id
_entity.type
_entity.pdbx_description
1 polymer ?
#
loop_
_entity_poly.entity_id
_entity_poly.type
_entity_poly.pdbx_seq_one_letter_code
_entity_poly.pdbx_strand_id
1 'polypeptide(L)'
;MSFPGDTDTPTAKRLVRVWRCLLLCCHGIKRNTDSFPVGGRCGGGKCGGTTGKPALIYIPPGTYLLSSTVQLLINTQIIGDGINFPTLKAPANATNGTIVINGYDDGQPALNNFFIGIRNVNIDTTAAPVDNTIFALNWAVSQATNLINVNFLLRPQSNHIGIEMDGGSAGGGSGMFMGDLTFQGGLVGILFNNQQYAIRNVK
;
A
#
# COMPACT_ATOMS: atom_id res chain seq x y z
N MET A 1 -42.83 -13.19 19.53
CA MET A 1 -41.52 -12.80 20.04
C MET A 1 -40.74 -12.16 18.89
N SER A 2 -40.69 -10.84 18.84
CA SER A 2 -39.98 -10.08 17.80
C SER A 2 -38.56 -9.75 18.30
N PHE A 3 -37.56 -10.09 17.51
CA PHE A 3 -36.20 -9.66 17.75
C PHE A 3 -35.99 -8.22 17.21
N PRO A 4 -35.34 -7.34 17.94
CA PRO A 4 -35.06 -5.99 17.49
C PRO A 4 -34.00 -5.98 16.39
N GLY A 5 -34.23 -5.11 15.41
CA GLY A 5 -33.41 -4.97 14.23
C GLY A 5 -31.98 -4.52 14.55
N ASP A 6 -31.05 -5.22 13.95
CA ASP A 6 -29.65 -4.87 13.91
C ASP A 6 -29.44 -3.91 12.73
N THR A 7 -29.28 -2.63 13.04
CA THR A 7 -28.88 -1.62 12.05
C THR A 7 -27.37 -1.63 11.95
N ASP A 8 -26.82 -2.57 11.19
CA ASP A 8 -25.39 -2.59 10.86
C ASP A 8 -25.02 -1.45 9.93
N THR A 9 -24.71 -0.31 10.49
CA THR A 9 -23.79 0.62 9.85
C THR A 9 -22.43 -0.06 9.76
N PRO A 10 -21.77 -0.10 8.58
CA PRO A 10 -20.45 -0.73 8.46
C PRO A 10 -19.44 0.02 9.30
N THR A 11 -19.19 -0.46 10.50
CA THR A 11 -18.20 0.07 11.42
C THR A 11 -16.81 -0.19 10.84
N ALA A 12 -16.07 0.87 10.56
CA ALA A 12 -14.67 0.77 10.11
C ALA A 12 -13.88 -0.10 11.10
N LYS A 13 -13.48 -1.29 10.68
CA LYS A 13 -12.70 -2.20 11.51
C LYS A 13 -11.31 -1.60 11.68
N ARG A 14 -10.95 -1.26 12.90
CA ARG A 14 -9.62 -0.74 13.21
C ARG A 14 -8.56 -1.77 12.83
N LEU A 15 -7.49 -1.35 12.16
CA LEU A 15 -6.38 -2.20 11.68
C LEU A 15 -5.76 -3.12 12.75
N VAL A 16 -6.01 -2.83 14.04
CA VAL A 16 -5.58 -3.62 15.20
C VAL A 16 -5.98 -5.11 15.11
N ARG A 17 -7.04 -5.47 14.36
CA ARG A 17 -7.43 -6.88 14.15
C ARG A 17 -6.71 -7.56 12.99
N VAL A 18 -6.36 -6.85 11.93
CA VAL A 18 -5.57 -7.39 10.81
C VAL A 18 -4.15 -7.73 11.28
N TRP A 19 -3.61 -6.94 12.18
CA TRP A 19 -2.30 -7.18 12.80
C TRP A 19 -2.22 -8.49 13.59
N ARG A 20 -3.31 -8.97 14.16
CA ARG A 20 -3.28 -10.29 14.84
C ARG A 20 -3.15 -11.46 13.86
N CYS A 21 -3.70 -11.38 12.66
CA CYS A 21 -3.47 -12.39 11.62
C CYS A 21 -2.08 -12.24 10.96
N LEU A 22 -1.61 -11.02 10.78
CA LEU A 22 -0.27 -10.70 10.24
C LEU A 22 0.86 -11.07 11.20
N LEU A 23 0.65 -10.89 12.52
CA LEU A 23 1.62 -11.22 13.58
C LEU A 23 1.87 -12.73 13.77
N LEU A 24 0.95 -13.59 13.36
CA LEU A 24 1.13 -15.04 13.47
C LEU A 24 2.09 -15.62 12.42
N CYS A 25 2.38 -14.90 11.34
CA CYS A 25 3.36 -15.31 10.33
C CYS A 25 4.76 -14.72 10.52
N CYS A 26 4.92 -13.70 11.36
CA CYS A 26 6.21 -13.01 11.55
C CYS A 26 6.60 -12.98 13.03
N HIS A 27 7.37 -13.94 13.50
CA HIS A 27 8.02 -13.88 14.81
C HIS A 27 9.04 -12.73 14.84
N GLY A 28 8.79 -11.71 15.64
CA GLY A 28 9.80 -10.77 16.10
C GLY A 28 9.70 -9.32 15.62
N ILE A 29 8.64 -8.59 15.97
CA ILE A 29 8.60 -7.13 15.77
C ILE A 29 8.65 -6.43 17.11
N LYS A 30 9.75 -5.72 17.38
CA LYS A 30 9.84 -4.72 18.46
C LYS A 30 9.13 -3.45 18.01
N ARG A 31 8.28 -2.91 18.89
CA ARG A 31 7.59 -1.63 18.70
C ARG A 31 8.60 -0.49 18.70
N ASN A 32 8.61 0.31 17.65
CA ASN A 32 9.01 1.70 17.75
C ASN A 32 8.27 2.53 16.70
N THR A 33 7.75 3.63 17.17
CA THR A 33 7.06 4.80 16.62
C THR A 33 7.04 5.01 15.10
N ASP A 34 5.84 5.26 14.57
CA ASP A 34 5.40 6.02 13.40
C ASP A 34 5.28 5.34 12.04
N SER A 35 5.90 4.22 11.77
CA SER A 35 5.59 3.36 10.61
C SER A 35 5.65 1.89 11.01
N PHE A 36 4.68 1.10 10.53
CA PHE A 36 4.69 -0.35 10.80
C PHE A 36 5.26 -1.08 9.57
N PRO A 37 6.49 -1.60 9.63
CA PRO A 37 7.05 -2.37 8.53
C PRO A 37 6.31 -3.71 8.38
N VAL A 38 5.88 -4.00 7.16
CA VAL A 38 5.19 -5.23 6.81
C VAL A 38 6.00 -5.94 5.73
N GLY A 39 6.46 -7.16 6.00
CA GLY A 39 7.06 -8.00 4.98
C GLY A 39 8.37 -8.69 5.31
N GLY A 40 9.04 -9.12 4.25
CA GLY A 40 10.08 -10.12 4.22
C GLY A 40 11.46 -9.75 4.73
N ARG A 41 11.60 -9.31 5.98
CA ARG A 41 12.95 -9.26 6.58
C ARG A 41 13.41 -10.66 7.01
N CYS A 42 14.57 -11.07 6.58
CA CYS A 42 15.21 -12.28 7.09
C CYS A 42 15.60 -12.09 8.54
N GLY A 43 14.99 -12.85 9.44
CA GLY A 43 15.45 -13.16 10.80
C GLY A 43 16.28 -12.12 11.55
N GLY A 44 15.81 -10.87 11.64
CA GLY A 44 16.46 -9.83 12.46
C GLY A 44 17.66 -9.10 11.84
N GLY A 45 18.04 -9.43 10.62
CA GLY A 45 19.11 -8.77 9.87
C GLY A 45 18.60 -8.14 8.56
N LYS A 46 19.36 -7.21 8.01
CA LYS A 46 19.16 -6.75 6.64
C LYS A 46 19.44 -7.92 5.70
N CYS A 47 18.41 -8.42 5.02
CA CYS A 47 18.63 -9.38 3.94
C CYS A 47 19.22 -8.63 2.77
N GLY A 48 20.49 -8.69 2.56
CA GLY A 48 21.17 -7.97 1.49
C GLY A 48 20.60 -8.22 0.11
N GLY A 49 19.46 -7.61 -0.19
CA GLY A 49 18.82 -7.60 -1.50
C GLY A 49 18.48 -8.98 -2.07
N THR A 50 18.30 -9.99 -1.24
CA THR A 50 18.10 -11.35 -1.70
C THR A 50 16.65 -11.78 -1.67
N THR A 51 16.38 -12.78 -2.48
CA THR A 51 15.16 -13.59 -2.51
C THR A 51 14.96 -14.42 -1.23
N GLY A 52 15.42 -13.96 -0.07
CA GLY A 52 15.21 -14.59 1.22
C GLY A 52 13.76 -15.07 1.42
N LYS A 53 13.26 -15.10 2.60
CA LYS A 53 11.87 -15.52 2.84
C LYS A 53 10.89 -14.43 2.40
N PRO A 54 10.09 -14.64 1.34
CA PRO A 54 9.05 -13.69 0.95
C PRO A 54 7.96 -13.63 2.02
N ALA A 55 7.32 -12.46 2.15
CA ALA A 55 6.13 -12.31 2.94
C ALA A 55 4.91 -12.22 2.03
N LEU A 56 3.94 -13.08 2.25
CA LEU A 56 2.63 -12.99 1.64
C LEU A 56 1.61 -12.52 2.68
N ILE A 57 0.94 -11.41 2.38
CA ILE A 57 -0.02 -10.77 3.25
C ILE A 57 -1.38 -10.79 2.58
N TYR A 58 -2.28 -11.59 3.11
CA TYR A 58 -3.68 -11.57 2.68
C TYR A 58 -4.49 -10.58 3.52
N ILE A 59 -5.24 -9.71 2.85
CA ILE A 59 -6.14 -8.76 3.49
C ILE A 59 -7.58 -9.18 3.20
N PRO A 60 -8.35 -9.61 4.21
CA PRO A 60 -9.77 -9.95 4.05
C PRO A 60 -10.62 -8.74 3.63
N PRO A 61 -11.85 -8.97 3.11
CA PRO A 61 -12.78 -7.90 2.80
C PRO A 61 -13.05 -6.99 4.00
N GLY A 62 -13.19 -5.70 3.76
CA GLY A 62 -13.50 -4.71 4.78
C GLY A 62 -12.80 -3.38 4.57
N THR A 63 -13.17 -2.39 5.36
CA THR A 63 -12.51 -1.08 5.39
C THR A 63 -11.60 -0.99 6.61
N TYR A 64 -10.35 -0.65 6.37
CA TYR A 64 -9.29 -0.57 7.38
C TYR A 64 -8.80 0.87 7.47
N LEU A 65 -9.13 1.54 8.57
CA LEU A 65 -8.62 2.89 8.84
C LEU A 65 -7.16 2.78 9.30
N LEU A 66 -6.29 3.41 8.54
CA LEU A 66 -4.87 3.45 8.84
C LEU A 66 -4.58 4.58 9.84
N SER A 67 -3.77 4.30 10.84
CA SER A 67 -3.30 5.31 11.80
C SER A 67 -1.94 5.90 11.41
N SER A 68 -1.23 5.25 10.49
CA SER A 68 0.09 5.64 10.02
C SER A 68 0.36 5.02 8.66
N THR A 69 1.42 5.43 7.99
CA THR A 69 1.90 4.85 6.75
C THR A 69 2.12 3.34 6.87
N VAL A 70 1.63 2.59 5.89
CA VAL A 70 1.97 1.17 5.75
C VAL A 70 3.30 1.07 5.01
N GLN A 71 4.36 0.75 5.72
CA GLN A 71 5.69 0.57 5.14
C GLN A 71 5.85 -0.85 4.62
N LEU A 72 6.04 -1.01 3.31
CA LEU A 72 6.40 -2.29 2.71
C LEU A 72 7.92 -2.50 2.78
N LEU A 73 8.29 -3.74 2.99
CA LEU A 73 9.68 -4.17 2.91
C LEU A 73 9.88 -4.92 1.59
N ILE A 74 11.11 -5.03 1.14
CA ILE A 74 11.44 -5.84 -0.03
C ILE A 74 10.87 -7.26 0.12
N ASN A 75 10.55 -7.88 -0.99
CA ASN A 75 10.04 -9.25 -1.05
C ASN A 75 8.67 -9.45 -0.35
N THR A 76 7.83 -8.40 -0.37
CA THR A 76 6.49 -8.41 0.21
C THR A 76 5.42 -8.41 -0.87
N GLN A 77 4.47 -9.33 -0.77
CA GLN A 77 3.29 -9.39 -1.61
C GLN A 77 2.03 -9.14 -0.77
N ILE A 78 1.29 -8.09 -1.07
CA ILE A 78 -0.04 -7.83 -0.52
C ILE A 78 -1.09 -8.32 -1.51
N ILE A 79 -2.01 -9.15 -1.04
CA ILE A 79 -3.13 -9.64 -1.83
C ILE A 79 -4.42 -9.42 -1.04
N GLY A 80 -5.28 -8.57 -1.56
CA GLY A 80 -6.64 -8.41 -1.08
C GLY A 80 -7.56 -9.53 -1.59
N ASP A 81 -8.74 -9.62 -0.99
CA ASP A 81 -9.78 -10.53 -1.48
C ASP A 81 -10.13 -10.22 -2.94
N GLY A 82 -10.24 -11.27 -3.77
CA GLY A 82 -10.39 -11.13 -5.20
C GLY A 82 -11.82 -10.80 -5.67
N ILE A 83 -12.80 -10.86 -4.78
CA ILE A 83 -14.21 -10.55 -5.08
C ILE A 83 -14.61 -9.23 -4.42
N ASN A 84 -14.31 -9.09 -3.12
CA ASN A 84 -14.62 -7.91 -2.34
C ASN A 84 -13.33 -7.26 -1.85
N PHE A 85 -12.79 -6.35 -2.65
CA PHE A 85 -11.49 -5.73 -2.36
C PHE A 85 -11.50 -5.02 -1.01
N PRO A 86 -10.51 -5.29 -0.15
CA PRO A 86 -10.32 -4.51 1.06
C PRO A 86 -10.00 -3.05 0.72
N THR A 87 -10.48 -2.14 1.54
CA THR A 87 -10.19 -0.70 1.43
C THR A 87 -9.23 -0.29 2.53
N LEU A 88 -8.06 0.21 2.16
CA LEU A 88 -7.09 0.82 3.05
C LEU A 88 -7.31 2.33 3.03
N LYS A 89 -7.78 2.90 4.14
CA LYS A 89 -8.26 4.27 4.22
C LYS A 89 -7.33 5.16 5.01
N ALA A 90 -6.91 6.27 4.40
CA ALA A 90 -6.13 7.32 5.06
C ALA A 90 -6.92 7.97 6.22
N PRO A 91 -6.26 8.40 7.28
CA PRO A 91 -6.92 9.10 8.39
C PRO A 91 -7.39 10.49 7.94
N ALA A 92 -8.49 10.97 8.55
CA ALA A 92 -9.04 12.30 8.25
C ALA A 92 -8.12 13.46 8.68
N ASN A 93 -7.18 13.20 9.58
CA ASN A 93 -6.19 14.17 10.04
C ASN A 93 -4.81 13.99 9.38
N ALA A 94 -4.77 13.34 8.20
CA ALA A 94 -3.53 13.22 7.44
C ALA A 94 -2.93 14.59 7.13
N THR A 95 -1.64 14.74 7.35
CA THR A 95 -0.90 16.00 7.15
C THR A 95 -0.33 16.08 5.73
N ASN A 96 0.11 17.27 5.34
CA ASN A 96 0.79 17.46 4.07
C ASN A 96 2.02 16.54 3.94
N GLY A 97 2.17 15.90 2.79
CA GLY A 97 3.23 14.93 2.56
C GLY A 97 2.96 13.51 3.10
N THR A 98 1.76 13.25 3.66
CA THR A 98 1.40 11.90 4.11
C THR A 98 1.42 10.90 2.95
N ILE A 99 2.13 9.80 3.13
CA ILE A 99 2.12 8.62 2.27
C ILE A 99 1.26 7.55 2.95
N VAL A 100 0.23 7.05 2.25
CA VAL A 100 -0.67 6.03 2.81
C VAL A 100 0.00 4.66 2.81
N ILE A 101 0.54 4.26 1.66
CA ILE A 101 1.36 3.05 1.52
C ILE A 101 2.71 3.44 0.93
N ASN A 102 3.78 3.07 1.60
CA ASN A 102 5.13 3.26 1.10
C ASN A 102 5.70 1.94 0.60
N GLY A 103 5.85 1.80 -0.72
CA GLY A 103 6.48 0.65 -1.35
C GLY A 103 8.01 0.68 -1.28
N TYR A 104 8.59 1.85 -1.04
CA TYR A 104 10.03 2.00 -0.96
C TYR A 104 10.56 1.59 0.42
N ASP A 105 11.40 0.56 0.49
CA ASP A 105 12.12 0.15 1.70
C ASP A 105 13.43 0.92 1.79
N ASP A 106 13.44 2.03 2.53
CA ASP A 106 14.60 2.89 2.76
C ASP A 106 15.70 2.25 3.62
N GLY A 107 15.41 1.12 4.24
CA GLY A 107 16.40 0.27 4.90
C GLY A 107 17.28 -0.51 3.91
N GLN A 108 17.06 -0.37 2.60
CA GLN A 108 17.80 -1.04 1.53
C GLN A 108 18.37 -0.01 0.56
N PRO A 109 19.46 -0.33 -0.17
CA PRO A 109 19.86 0.46 -1.33
C PRO A 109 18.68 0.61 -2.32
N ALA A 110 18.56 1.78 -2.92
CA ALA A 110 17.45 2.12 -3.80
C ALA A 110 17.18 1.05 -4.88
N LEU A 111 18.23 0.49 -5.48
CA LEU A 111 18.16 -0.52 -6.53
C LEU A 111 17.75 -1.92 -6.03
N ASN A 112 17.58 -2.12 -4.72
CA ASN A 112 17.27 -3.42 -4.13
C ASN A 112 15.79 -3.57 -3.72
N ASN A 113 14.94 -2.65 -4.09
CA ASN A 113 13.50 -2.70 -3.77
C ASN A 113 12.74 -3.70 -4.66
N PHE A 114 13.15 -4.98 -4.63
CA PHE A 114 12.67 -6.05 -5.48
C PHE A 114 11.47 -6.80 -4.93
N PHE A 115 10.73 -7.48 -5.83
CA PHE A 115 9.69 -8.46 -5.49
C PHE A 115 8.57 -7.91 -4.61
N ILE A 116 8.24 -6.64 -4.74
CA ILE A 116 7.12 -6.02 -4.04
C ILE A 116 5.90 -6.06 -4.95
N GLY A 117 4.76 -6.44 -4.41
CA GLY A 117 3.52 -6.48 -5.16
C GLY A 117 2.30 -6.11 -4.34
N ILE A 118 1.33 -5.45 -4.99
CA ILE A 118 0.01 -5.15 -4.41
C ILE A 118 -1.06 -5.58 -5.41
N ARG A 119 -2.04 -6.36 -4.93
CA ARG A 119 -3.13 -6.86 -5.77
C ARG A 119 -4.48 -6.77 -5.05
N ASN A 120 -5.54 -6.46 -5.81
CA ASN A 120 -6.93 -6.48 -5.36
C ASN A 120 -7.16 -5.61 -4.11
N VAL A 121 -6.76 -4.35 -4.14
CA VAL A 121 -6.86 -3.43 -3.00
C VAL A 121 -7.44 -2.09 -3.45
N ASN A 122 -8.30 -1.51 -2.64
CA ASN A 122 -8.69 -0.11 -2.76
C ASN A 122 -7.84 0.72 -1.79
N ILE A 123 -7.28 1.84 -2.28
CA ILE A 123 -6.57 2.83 -1.45
C ILE A 123 -7.42 4.10 -1.45
N ASP A 124 -7.92 4.48 -0.29
CA ASP A 124 -8.90 5.55 -0.12
C ASP A 124 -8.32 6.73 0.66
N THR A 125 -8.22 7.87 0.01
CA THR A 125 -7.80 9.14 0.64
C THR A 125 -8.94 10.16 0.76
N THR A 126 -10.18 9.76 0.50
CA THR A 126 -11.33 10.68 0.45
C THR A 126 -11.61 11.42 1.76
N ALA A 127 -11.22 10.87 2.90
CA ALA A 127 -11.38 11.48 4.21
C ALA A 127 -10.27 12.50 4.55
N ALA A 128 -9.12 12.43 3.89
CA ALA A 128 -7.98 13.31 4.17
C ALA A 128 -8.25 14.76 3.72
N PRO A 129 -7.57 15.78 4.29
CA PRO A 129 -7.80 17.18 3.96
C PRO A 129 -7.51 17.49 2.50
N VAL A 130 -8.37 18.30 1.85
CA VAL A 130 -8.33 18.60 0.40
C VAL A 130 -7.08 19.38 0.00
N ASP A 131 -6.62 20.29 0.85
CA ASP A 131 -5.51 21.20 0.54
C ASP A 131 -4.12 20.54 0.77
N ASN A 132 -4.08 19.42 1.47
CA ASN A 132 -2.85 18.71 1.72
C ASN A 132 -2.46 17.83 0.52
N THR A 133 -1.17 17.79 0.21
CA THR A 133 -0.63 16.80 -0.72
C THR A 133 -0.58 15.45 0.00
N ILE A 134 -1.40 14.50 -0.46
CA ILE A 134 -1.45 13.14 0.07
C ILE A 134 -1.06 12.19 -1.05
N PHE A 135 -0.09 11.35 -0.80
CA PHE A 135 0.31 10.28 -1.72
C PHE A 135 -0.38 8.98 -1.31
N ALA A 136 -1.28 8.48 -2.15
CA ALA A 136 -1.94 7.21 -1.84
C ALA A 136 -0.93 6.06 -1.86
N LEU A 137 0.03 6.09 -2.79
CA LEU A 137 1.09 5.09 -2.90
C LEU A 137 2.40 5.73 -3.33
N ASN A 138 3.47 5.56 -2.56
CA ASN A 138 4.84 5.74 -3.05
C ASN A 138 5.30 4.41 -3.66
N TRP A 139 5.67 4.45 -4.95
CA TRP A 139 6.06 3.26 -5.70
C TRP A 139 7.43 3.41 -6.35
N ALA A 140 8.39 3.98 -5.61
CA ALA A 140 9.80 4.08 -6.02
C ALA A 140 10.52 2.74 -5.83
N VAL A 141 10.09 1.72 -6.56
CA VAL A 141 10.53 0.32 -6.45
C VAL A 141 11.36 -0.13 -7.66
N SER A 142 12.00 -1.28 -7.55
CA SER A 142 12.87 -1.87 -8.57
C SER A 142 12.23 -3.06 -9.30
N GLN A 143 13.04 -4.00 -9.76
CA GLN A 143 12.65 -5.10 -10.63
C GLN A 143 11.67 -6.09 -9.96
N ALA A 144 10.95 -6.83 -10.81
CA ALA A 144 10.00 -7.87 -10.40
C ALA A 144 8.92 -7.37 -9.44
N THR A 145 8.47 -6.13 -9.65
CA THR A 145 7.41 -5.50 -8.86
C THR A 145 6.13 -5.38 -9.67
N ASN A 146 5.00 -5.40 -8.99
CA ASN A 146 3.72 -5.31 -9.70
C ASN A 146 2.62 -4.63 -8.88
N LEU A 147 1.79 -3.87 -9.61
CA LEU A 147 0.49 -3.40 -9.14
C LEU A 147 -0.57 -3.99 -10.06
N ILE A 148 -1.50 -4.76 -9.53
CA ILE A 148 -2.54 -5.41 -10.32
C ILE A 148 -3.89 -5.21 -9.64
N ASN A 149 -4.83 -4.66 -10.40
CA ASN A 149 -6.21 -4.55 -9.93
C ASN A 149 -6.31 -3.72 -8.64
N VAL A 150 -5.75 -2.51 -8.69
CA VAL A 150 -5.72 -1.55 -7.58
C VAL A 150 -6.56 -0.33 -7.93
N ASN A 151 -7.47 0.04 -7.04
CA ASN A 151 -8.32 1.21 -7.19
C ASN A 151 -7.86 2.32 -6.24
N PHE A 152 -7.67 3.51 -6.78
CA PHE A 152 -7.32 4.72 -6.05
C PHE A 152 -8.56 5.62 -5.94
N LEU A 153 -9.13 5.70 -4.74
CA LEU A 153 -10.26 6.54 -4.40
C LEU A 153 -9.72 7.82 -3.76
N LEU A 154 -9.41 8.79 -4.58
CA LEU A 154 -8.83 10.05 -4.14
C LEU A 154 -9.94 11.07 -3.87
N ARG A 155 -9.70 11.99 -2.95
CA ARG A 155 -10.66 13.06 -2.68
C ARG A 155 -10.86 13.94 -3.92
N PRO A 156 -12.09 14.19 -4.37
CA PRO A 156 -12.34 15.08 -5.50
C PRO A 156 -11.82 16.50 -5.23
N GLN A 157 -11.32 17.16 -6.27
CA GLN A 157 -10.82 18.54 -6.22
C GLN A 157 -9.76 18.78 -5.12
N SER A 158 -8.87 17.80 -4.91
CA SER A 158 -7.82 17.85 -3.91
C SER A 158 -6.43 17.82 -4.53
N ASN A 159 -5.42 18.09 -3.72
CA ASN A 159 -4.00 17.93 -4.09
C ASN A 159 -3.50 16.48 -3.93
N HIS A 160 -4.41 15.51 -3.88
CA HIS A 160 -4.04 14.11 -3.69
C HIS A 160 -3.46 13.49 -4.97
N ILE A 161 -2.47 12.66 -4.81
CA ILE A 161 -1.74 11.96 -5.86
C ILE A 161 -1.95 10.45 -5.66
N GLY A 162 -2.29 9.74 -6.72
CA GLY A 162 -2.50 8.31 -6.66
C GLY A 162 -1.18 7.56 -6.46
N ILE A 163 -0.29 7.59 -7.44
CA ILE A 163 1.01 6.93 -7.38
C ILE A 163 2.11 7.97 -7.56
N GLU A 164 3.03 7.99 -6.62
CA GLU A 164 4.29 8.72 -6.67
C GLU A 164 5.42 7.75 -6.97
N MET A 165 6.21 8.01 -8.00
CA MET A 165 7.33 7.17 -8.42
C MET A 165 8.65 7.95 -8.42
N ASP A 166 8.71 9.09 -7.74
CA ASP A 166 9.92 9.90 -7.67
C ASP A 166 10.97 9.20 -6.81
N GLY A 167 12.15 9.18 -7.31
CA GLY A 167 13.27 8.37 -6.80
C GLY A 167 13.93 7.62 -7.94
N GLY A 168 13.65 8.05 -9.16
CA GLY A 168 13.94 7.43 -10.44
C GLY A 168 15.33 6.88 -10.68
N SER A 169 16.28 7.10 -9.80
CA SER A 169 17.54 6.35 -9.78
C SER A 169 17.39 4.95 -9.18
N ALA A 170 16.26 4.69 -8.53
CA ALA A 170 16.01 3.43 -7.84
C ALA A 170 15.54 2.31 -8.74
N GLY A 171 15.10 2.60 -9.93
CA GLY A 171 14.20 1.65 -10.53
C GLY A 171 14.46 1.26 -11.97
N GLY A 172 15.63 1.25 -12.47
CA GLY A 172 15.86 0.62 -13.77
C GLY A 172 15.73 -0.91 -13.65
N GLY A 173 14.82 -1.54 -14.41
CA GLY A 173 14.83 -2.98 -14.41
C GLY A 173 13.69 -3.65 -15.16
N SER A 174 13.89 -4.90 -15.50
CA SER A 174 12.93 -5.73 -16.22
C SER A 174 11.90 -6.36 -15.27
N GLY A 175 10.72 -6.69 -15.79
CA GLY A 175 9.69 -7.39 -15.03
C GLY A 175 8.87 -6.51 -14.10
N MET A 176 8.80 -5.21 -14.38
CA MET A 176 7.89 -4.30 -13.68
C MET A 176 6.57 -4.16 -14.45
N PHE A 177 5.47 -4.33 -13.74
CA PHE A 177 4.15 -4.34 -14.35
C PHE A 177 3.13 -3.58 -13.51
N MET A 178 2.36 -2.73 -14.17
CA MET A 178 1.15 -2.12 -13.62
C MET A 178 -0.02 -2.40 -14.55
N GLY A 179 -1.10 -2.93 -14.01
CA GLY A 179 -2.29 -3.22 -14.81
C GLY A 179 -3.58 -3.22 -14.02
N ASP A 180 -4.66 -2.94 -14.77
CA ASP A 180 -6.00 -2.87 -14.19
C ASP A 180 -6.10 -1.88 -13.03
N LEU A 181 -5.57 -0.67 -13.25
CA LEU A 181 -5.59 0.42 -12.28
C LEU A 181 -6.73 1.38 -12.57
N THR A 182 -7.42 1.80 -11.53
CA THR A 182 -8.50 2.81 -11.64
C THR A 182 -8.22 3.97 -10.69
N PHE A 183 -8.36 5.20 -11.23
CA PHE A 183 -8.19 6.42 -10.44
C PHE A 183 -9.49 7.22 -10.47
N GLN A 184 -9.95 7.65 -9.30
CA GLN A 184 -11.12 8.52 -9.14
C GLN A 184 -10.75 9.71 -8.27
N GLY A 185 -10.96 10.92 -8.77
CA GLY A 185 -10.62 12.17 -8.05
C GLY A 185 -9.13 12.48 -8.03
N GLY A 186 -8.72 13.32 -7.07
CA GLY A 186 -7.34 13.76 -6.92
C GLY A 186 -6.86 14.78 -7.97
N LEU A 187 -5.60 15.14 -7.88
CA LEU A 187 -4.91 16.04 -8.81
C LEU A 187 -4.22 15.25 -9.93
N VAL A 188 -3.53 14.17 -9.56
CA VAL A 188 -2.71 13.36 -10.47
C VAL A 188 -2.93 11.88 -10.17
N GLY A 189 -3.16 11.08 -11.21
CA GLY A 189 -3.24 9.62 -11.07
C GLY A 189 -1.87 9.02 -10.82
N ILE A 190 -0.90 9.28 -11.70
CA ILE A 190 0.46 8.74 -11.60
C ILE A 190 1.47 9.85 -11.91
N LEU A 191 2.37 10.13 -10.98
CA LEU A 191 3.61 10.86 -11.23
C LEU A 191 4.68 9.83 -11.63
N PHE A 192 4.82 9.65 -12.94
CA PHE A 192 5.70 8.62 -13.48
C PHE A 192 7.13 9.16 -13.62
N ASN A 193 8.04 8.61 -12.86
CA ASN A 193 9.46 8.89 -12.95
C ASN A 193 10.29 7.62 -12.67
N ASN A 194 10.15 6.63 -13.56
CA ASN A 194 10.86 5.37 -13.45
C ASN A 194 11.10 4.77 -14.85
N GLN A 195 11.73 3.62 -14.96
CA GLN A 195 12.15 3.02 -16.20
C GLN A 195 11.52 1.64 -16.42
N GLN A 196 11.32 1.27 -17.69
CA GLN A 196 11.02 -0.10 -18.13
C GLN A 196 9.75 -0.74 -17.54
N TYR A 197 8.71 0.07 -17.31
CA TYR A 197 7.40 -0.43 -16.90
C TYR A 197 6.55 -0.87 -18.08
N ALA A 198 5.93 -2.04 -17.96
CA ALA A 198 4.78 -2.40 -18.77
C ALA A 198 3.51 -1.90 -18.06
N ILE A 199 2.81 -0.94 -18.67
CA ILE A 199 1.58 -0.34 -18.12
C ILE A 199 0.45 -0.63 -19.08
N ARG A 200 -0.67 -1.16 -18.57
CA ARG A 200 -1.88 -1.38 -19.38
C ARG A 200 -3.17 -1.27 -18.57
N ASN A 201 -4.27 -0.96 -19.26
CA ASN A 201 -5.61 -0.88 -18.70
C ASN A 201 -5.67 0.03 -17.47
N VAL A 202 -5.25 1.28 -17.66
CA VAL A 202 -5.34 2.36 -16.67
C VAL A 202 -6.51 3.26 -17.03
N LYS A 203 -7.34 3.58 -16.05
CA LYS A 203 -8.56 4.39 -16.21
C LYS A 203 -8.58 5.55 -15.25
#